data_029c4f85612387ef8749667cc0c9116b
#
_entry.id   029c4f85612387ef8749667cc0c9116b
#
_cell.length_a   1.000
_cell.length_b   1.000
_cell.length_c   1.000
_cell.angle_alpha   90.00
_cell.angle_beta   90.00
_cell.angle_gamma   90.00
#
_symmetry.space_group_name_H-M   'P 1'
#
loop_
_entity.id
_entity.type
_entity.pdbx_description
1 polymer ?
#
loop_
_entity_poly.entity_id
_entity_poly.type
_entity_poly.pdbx_seq_one_letter_code
_entity_poly.pdbx_strand_id
1 'polypeptide(L)'
;MRLKTLGVIVVTALALFTVFYWVTDPSRLTGRQAQASKDQLAYGERVFANNKTDASAAQCARCHGDDGKGGQVPGTKNIAPNLHSPSIAKKLKVNPDYVNLVIRYGGVVVSGNVNSDMPAWSTEVGGSLTVEQIDAVTALVTGWAEEAASQSQAPVANTPAGGKQVYNSAGCVSCHQPDLGGVPGTYPSLQNVGNEIGTGLPTPPSGLAKMKADYAKDPKSFFTNWIRDSTNNYNGGTATGMPAFPESSLPNDQLQALITFLLTQKK
;
A
#
# COMPACT_ATOMS: atom_id res chain seq x y z
N MET A 1 3.31 72.78 6.36
CA MET A 1 2.15 71.84 6.43
C MET A 1 2.27 70.68 5.52
N ARG A 2 2.67 70.82 4.23
CA ARG A 2 2.70 69.73 3.25
C ARG A 2 3.64 68.55 3.58
N LEU A 3 4.82 68.79 4.19
CA LEU A 3 5.77 67.73 4.51
C LEU A 3 5.31 66.81 5.63
N LYS A 4 4.66 67.39 6.68
CA LYS A 4 4.09 66.61 7.79
C LYS A 4 2.92 65.73 7.32
N THR A 5 2.08 66.25 6.43
CA THR A 5 0.95 65.50 5.83
C THR A 5 1.46 64.35 4.96
N LEU A 6 2.50 64.58 4.14
CA LEU A 6 3.12 63.54 3.33
C LEU A 6 3.72 62.41 4.18
N GLY A 7 4.41 62.77 5.27
CA GLY A 7 4.96 61.79 6.22
C GLY A 7 3.89 60.91 6.86
N VAL A 8 2.77 61.49 7.29
CA VAL A 8 1.64 60.72 7.84
C VAL A 8 1.06 59.76 6.83
N ILE A 9 0.86 60.19 5.56
CA ILE A 9 0.34 59.34 4.50
C ILE A 9 1.27 58.13 4.24
N VAL A 10 2.58 58.38 4.14
CA VAL A 10 3.55 57.31 3.90
C VAL A 10 3.56 56.28 5.06
N VAL A 11 3.59 56.77 6.31
CA VAL A 11 3.57 55.87 7.47
C VAL A 11 2.27 55.06 7.55
N THR A 12 1.13 55.68 7.27
CA THR A 12 -0.16 54.96 7.24
C THR A 12 -0.22 53.93 6.11
N ALA A 13 0.27 54.29 4.92
CA ALA A 13 0.33 53.34 3.79
C ALA A 13 1.24 52.15 4.09
N LEU A 14 2.41 52.35 4.69
CA LEU A 14 3.31 51.31 5.12
C LEU A 14 2.70 50.40 6.18
N ALA A 15 2.03 51.00 7.18
CA ALA A 15 1.35 50.25 8.23
C ALA A 15 0.22 49.36 7.64
N LEU A 16 -0.62 49.94 6.77
CA LEU A 16 -1.67 49.19 6.08
C LEU A 16 -1.11 48.06 5.17
N PHE A 17 -0.03 48.35 4.45
CA PHE A 17 0.66 47.36 3.63
C PHE A 17 1.22 46.22 4.50
N THR A 18 1.84 46.54 5.64
CA THR A 18 2.40 45.54 6.55
C THR A 18 1.28 44.69 7.14
N VAL A 19 0.16 45.27 7.58
CA VAL A 19 -1.00 44.52 8.08
C VAL A 19 -1.59 43.63 6.98
N PHE A 20 -1.78 44.18 5.78
CA PHE A 20 -2.29 43.41 4.62
C PHE A 20 -1.36 42.23 4.26
N TYR A 21 -0.06 42.48 4.22
CA TYR A 21 0.93 41.45 3.98
C TYR A 21 0.85 40.34 5.05
N TRP A 22 0.80 40.71 6.32
CA TRP A 22 0.77 39.79 7.46
C TRP A 22 -0.49 38.92 7.47
N VAL A 23 -1.64 39.50 7.11
CA VAL A 23 -2.92 38.78 7.03
C VAL A 23 -2.99 37.84 5.80
N THR A 24 -2.37 38.24 4.69
CA THR A 24 -2.45 37.42 3.43
C THR A 24 -1.31 36.43 3.28
N ASP A 25 -0.19 36.60 4.00
CA ASP A 25 0.99 35.73 3.87
C ASP A 25 0.71 34.26 4.24
N PRO A 26 -0.02 33.89 5.31
CA PRO A 26 -0.35 32.51 5.62
C PRO A 26 -1.11 31.79 4.49
N SER A 27 -2.04 32.48 3.83
CA SER A 27 -2.79 31.88 2.72
C SER A 27 -1.94 31.70 1.46
N ARG A 28 -0.97 32.57 1.22
CA ARG A 28 -0.02 32.43 0.12
C ARG A 28 0.96 31.30 0.38
N LEU A 29 1.45 31.13 1.62
CA LEU A 29 2.35 30.04 2.00
C LEU A 29 1.65 28.69 1.87
N THR A 30 0.42 28.55 2.36
CA THR A 30 -0.36 27.31 2.22
C THR A 30 -0.65 26.99 0.76
N GLY A 31 -0.95 27.99 -0.07
CA GLY A 31 -1.15 27.81 -1.50
C GLY A 31 0.12 27.32 -2.22
N ARG A 32 1.28 27.89 -1.89
CA ARG A 32 2.58 27.46 -2.45
C ARG A 32 2.97 26.05 -1.99
N GLN A 33 2.74 25.73 -0.72
CA GLN A 33 2.98 24.39 -0.18
C GLN A 33 2.10 23.34 -0.87
N ALA A 34 0.81 23.63 -1.03
CA ALA A 34 -0.12 22.75 -1.73
C ALA A 34 0.28 22.54 -3.19
N GLN A 35 0.76 23.60 -3.87
CA GLN A 35 1.25 23.47 -5.24
C GLN A 35 2.54 22.64 -5.30
N ALA A 36 3.51 22.91 -4.44
CA ALA A 36 4.76 22.16 -4.37
C ALA A 36 4.52 20.67 -4.10
N SER A 37 3.57 20.33 -3.21
CA SER A 37 3.18 18.94 -2.96
C SER A 37 2.57 18.28 -4.20
N LYS A 38 1.71 18.98 -4.94
CA LYS A 38 1.14 18.46 -6.21
C LYS A 38 2.22 18.22 -7.25
N ASP A 39 3.15 19.16 -7.41
CA ASP A 39 4.24 19.06 -8.37
C ASP A 39 5.17 17.90 -8.01
N GLN A 40 5.44 17.68 -6.71
CA GLN A 40 6.22 16.56 -6.21
C GLN A 40 5.53 15.22 -6.50
N LEU A 41 4.22 15.10 -6.26
CA LEU A 41 3.46 13.89 -6.57
C LEU A 41 3.45 13.60 -8.07
N ALA A 42 3.18 14.62 -8.91
CA ALA A 42 3.21 14.47 -10.36
C ALA A 42 4.61 14.08 -10.88
N TYR A 43 5.67 14.54 -10.21
CA TYR A 43 7.03 14.09 -10.52
C TYR A 43 7.24 12.63 -10.09
N GLY A 44 6.77 12.26 -8.91
CA GLY A 44 6.79 10.87 -8.43
C GLY A 44 6.09 9.91 -9.38
N GLU A 45 4.93 10.28 -9.92
CA GLU A 45 4.20 9.50 -10.93
C GLU A 45 5.02 9.30 -12.20
N ARG A 46 5.70 10.33 -12.70
CA ARG A 46 6.58 10.20 -13.87
C ARG A 46 7.77 9.27 -13.63
N VAL A 47 8.40 9.39 -12.46
CA VAL A 47 9.54 8.52 -12.09
C VAL A 47 9.07 7.07 -11.91
N PHE A 48 7.89 6.87 -11.33
CA PHE A 48 7.30 5.54 -11.11
C PHE A 48 6.90 4.84 -12.42
N ALA A 49 6.45 5.60 -13.41
CA ALA A 49 5.83 5.10 -14.63
C ALA A 49 6.72 4.13 -15.43
N ASN A 50 6.11 3.18 -16.12
CA ASN A 50 6.77 2.28 -17.07
C ASN A 50 6.91 2.96 -18.45
N ASN A 51 7.58 4.11 -18.51
CA ASN A 51 7.78 4.86 -19.72
C ASN A 51 9.26 4.83 -20.17
N LYS A 52 9.55 4.03 -21.19
CA LYS A 52 10.93 3.87 -21.71
C LYS A 52 11.45 5.07 -22.47
N THR A 53 10.58 5.99 -22.87
CA THR A 53 10.97 7.22 -23.62
C THR A 53 11.23 8.40 -22.70
N ASP A 54 10.82 8.31 -21.43
CA ASP A 54 11.08 9.33 -20.42
C ASP A 54 12.35 8.96 -19.63
N ALA A 55 13.38 9.75 -19.77
CA ALA A 55 14.65 9.55 -19.06
C ALA A 55 14.52 9.66 -17.52
N SER A 56 13.46 10.28 -17.01
CA SER A 56 13.18 10.36 -15.58
C SER A 56 12.49 9.10 -15.03
N ALA A 57 11.93 8.23 -15.89
CA ALA A 57 11.18 7.06 -15.48
C ALA A 57 12.11 5.92 -15.01
N ALA A 58 11.96 5.53 -13.75
CA ALA A 58 12.64 4.39 -13.14
C ALA A 58 11.98 3.04 -13.45
N GLN A 59 10.83 3.06 -14.11
CA GLN A 59 10.06 1.86 -14.47
C GLN A 59 9.64 1.00 -13.26
N CYS A 60 9.38 1.60 -12.11
CA CYS A 60 8.87 0.90 -10.91
C CYS A 60 7.57 0.13 -11.21
N ALA A 61 6.73 0.73 -12.05
CA ALA A 61 5.47 0.13 -12.52
C ALA A 61 5.65 -1.19 -13.25
N ARG A 62 6.85 -1.46 -13.80
CA ARG A 62 7.15 -2.74 -14.47
C ARG A 62 6.99 -3.96 -13.53
N CYS A 63 7.27 -3.76 -12.24
CA CYS A 63 7.10 -4.79 -11.21
C CYS A 63 5.87 -4.53 -10.35
N HIS A 64 5.64 -3.26 -9.96
CA HIS A 64 4.56 -2.90 -9.04
C HIS A 64 3.21 -2.65 -9.71
N GLY A 65 3.12 -2.81 -11.04
CA GLY A 65 1.91 -2.46 -11.82
C GLY A 65 1.79 -0.95 -12.08
N ASP A 66 1.11 -0.56 -13.15
CA ASP A 66 0.96 0.86 -13.53
C ASP A 66 0.19 1.67 -12.47
N ASP A 67 -0.66 0.98 -11.71
CA ASP A 67 -1.45 1.54 -10.60
C ASP A 67 -0.82 1.28 -9.22
N GLY A 68 0.38 0.75 -9.13
CA GLY A 68 1.07 0.45 -7.87
C GLY A 68 0.47 -0.69 -7.04
N LYS A 69 -0.49 -1.46 -7.58
CA LYS A 69 -1.18 -2.52 -6.81
C LYS A 69 -0.46 -3.86 -6.80
N GLY A 70 0.77 -3.89 -7.27
CA GLY A 70 1.59 -5.09 -7.33
C GLY A 70 1.49 -5.81 -8.66
N GLY A 71 2.40 -6.75 -8.88
CA GLY A 71 2.44 -7.53 -10.10
C GLY A 71 3.55 -8.57 -10.06
N GLN A 72 3.59 -9.43 -11.06
CA GLN A 72 4.68 -10.39 -11.18
C GLN A 72 5.97 -9.68 -11.61
N VAL A 73 7.05 -9.94 -10.87
CA VAL A 73 8.38 -9.43 -11.21
C VAL A 73 8.86 -10.14 -12.48
N PRO A 74 9.17 -9.40 -13.56
CA PRO A 74 9.55 -10.00 -14.84
C PRO A 74 10.75 -10.94 -14.73
N GLY A 75 10.61 -12.15 -15.27
CA GLY A 75 11.67 -13.17 -15.27
C GLY A 75 11.81 -13.95 -13.97
N THR A 76 10.96 -13.72 -12.98
CA THR A 76 10.97 -14.43 -11.70
C THR A 76 9.58 -15.00 -11.36
N LYS A 77 9.49 -15.77 -10.27
CA LYS A 77 8.20 -16.24 -9.72
C LYS A 77 7.70 -15.33 -8.60
N ASN A 78 8.44 -14.28 -8.26
CA ASN A 78 8.12 -13.39 -7.16
C ASN A 78 7.06 -12.36 -7.58
N ILE A 79 6.29 -11.94 -6.60
CA ILE A 79 5.26 -10.90 -6.75
C ILE A 79 5.75 -9.64 -6.04
N ALA A 80 5.83 -8.54 -6.76
CA ALA A 80 6.05 -7.23 -6.16
C ALA A 80 4.81 -6.83 -5.35
N PRO A 81 5.00 -6.28 -4.13
CA PRO A 81 3.88 -5.99 -3.24
C PRO A 81 3.00 -4.86 -3.78
N ASN A 82 1.73 -4.90 -3.38
CA ASN A 82 0.79 -3.79 -3.51
C ASN A 82 1.27 -2.62 -2.63
N LEU A 83 1.52 -1.48 -3.26
CA LEU A 83 1.97 -0.26 -2.59
C LEU A 83 0.81 0.51 -1.95
N HIS A 84 -0.43 0.29 -2.39
CA HIS A 84 -1.66 0.73 -1.71
C HIS A 84 -2.00 -0.23 -0.55
N SER A 85 -1.11 -0.34 0.42
CA SER A 85 -1.25 -1.32 1.50
C SER A 85 -1.20 -0.69 2.89
N PRO A 86 -2.21 -0.93 3.75
CA PRO A 86 -2.16 -0.52 5.16
C PRO A 86 -0.92 -1.05 5.91
N SER A 87 -0.33 -2.14 5.43
CA SER A 87 0.89 -2.70 6.03
C SER A 87 2.10 -1.77 5.85
N ILE A 88 2.18 -1.05 4.73
CA ILE A 88 3.22 -0.04 4.49
C ILE A 88 3.00 1.16 5.42
N ALA A 89 1.76 1.66 5.54
CA ALA A 89 1.44 2.73 6.47
C ALA A 89 1.78 2.36 7.92
N LYS A 90 1.57 1.10 8.32
CA LYS A 90 1.98 0.61 9.64
C LYS A 90 3.50 0.64 9.82
N LYS A 91 4.27 0.28 8.80
CA LYS A 91 5.75 0.37 8.83
C LYS A 91 6.22 1.82 8.90
N LEU A 92 5.57 2.73 8.17
CA LEU A 92 5.85 4.17 8.22
C LEU A 92 5.58 4.79 9.60
N LYS A 93 4.60 4.30 10.35
CA LYS A 93 4.38 4.71 11.75
C LYS A 93 5.54 4.32 12.68
N VAL A 94 6.20 3.20 12.41
CA VAL A 94 7.37 2.74 13.19
C VAL A 94 8.65 3.40 12.70
N ASN A 95 8.81 3.53 11.39
CA ASN A 95 9.96 4.17 10.75
C ASN A 95 9.45 5.03 9.59
N PRO A 96 9.35 6.36 9.75
CA PRO A 96 8.89 7.28 8.70
C PRO A 96 9.71 7.19 7.41
N ASP A 97 10.98 6.81 7.49
CA ASP A 97 11.87 6.69 6.35
C ASP A 97 11.80 5.31 5.66
N TYR A 98 10.94 4.41 6.11
CA TYR A 98 10.91 3.02 5.63
C TYR A 98 10.85 2.92 4.10
N VAL A 99 9.94 3.64 3.44
CA VAL A 99 9.78 3.61 1.98
C VAL A 99 11.01 4.19 1.29
N ASN A 100 11.52 5.33 1.78
CA ASN A 100 12.73 5.97 1.27
C ASN A 100 13.93 5.01 1.34
N LEU A 101 14.13 4.37 2.49
CA LEU A 101 15.22 3.41 2.70
C LEU A 101 15.11 2.20 1.77
N VAL A 102 13.90 1.64 1.58
CA VAL A 102 13.70 0.50 0.65
C VAL A 102 14.05 0.90 -0.78
N ILE A 103 13.66 2.09 -1.23
CA ILE A 103 14.00 2.57 -2.58
C ILE A 103 15.52 2.80 -2.68
N ARG A 104 16.13 3.45 -1.70
CA ARG A 104 17.57 3.75 -1.71
C ARG A 104 18.43 2.51 -1.73
N TYR A 105 18.19 1.58 -0.80
CA TYR A 105 19.13 0.50 -0.49
C TYR A 105 18.62 -0.90 -0.88
N GLY A 106 17.40 -0.99 -1.43
CA GLY A 106 16.81 -2.24 -1.86
C GLY A 106 16.14 -3.04 -0.76
N GLY A 107 15.32 -3.99 -1.18
CA GLY A 107 14.51 -4.79 -0.27
C GLY A 107 15.32 -5.75 0.60
N VAL A 108 16.41 -6.31 0.08
CA VAL A 108 17.28 -7.22 0.85
C VAL A 108 17.85 -6.54 2.09
N VAL A 109 18.43 -5.34 1.90
CA VAL A 109 19.12 -4.61 2.97
C VAL A 109 18.13 -4.12 4.03
N VAL A 110 16.99 -3.57 3.62
CA VAL A 110 16.06 -2.90 4.55
C VAL A 110 15.09 -3.88 5.22
N SER A 111 14.62 -4.91 4.49
CA SER A 111 13.67 -5.89 5.06
C SER A 111 14.32 -7.16 5.57
N GLY A 112 15.60 -7.39 5.26
CA GLY A 112 16.29 -8.66 5.55
C GLY A 112 15.81 -9.84 4.71
N ASN A 113 14.93 -9.63 3.75
CA ASN A 113 14.45 -10.68 2.86
C ASN A 113 15.46 -10.94 1.73
N VAL A 114 16.25 -11.98 1.88
CA VAL A 114 17.28 -12.39 0.90
C VAL A 114 16.72 -12.75 -0.49
N ASN A 115 15.42 -13.01 -0.58
CA ASN A 115 14.73 -13.32 -1.83
C ASN A 115 14.04 -12.09 -2.46
N SER A 116 14.32 -10.90 -1.95
CA SER A 116 13.73 -9.67 -2.51
C SER A 116 14.37 -9.31 -3.84
N ASP A 117 13.55 -9.15 -4.87
CA ASP A 117 13.97 -8.66 -6.19
C ASP A 117 14.02 -7.13 -6.26
N MET A 118 13.65 -6.42 -5.19
CA MET A 118 13.71 -4.95 -5.14
C MET A 118 15.16 -4.48 -5.06
N PRO A 119 15.73 -3.89 -6.15
CA PRO A 119 17.12 -3.44 -6.17
C PRO A 119 17.30 -2.14 -5.38
N ALA A 120 18.55 -1.78 -5.14
CA ALA A 120 18.91 -0.45 -4.68
C ALA A 120 18.88 0.54 -5.86
N TRP A 121 18.23 1.69 -5.66
CA TRP A 121 18.03 2.68 -6.72
C TRP A 121 18.88 3.94 -6.56
N SER A 122 19.41 4.23 -5.36
CA SER A 122 20.18 5.45 -5.13
C SER A 122 21.51 5.45 -5.87
N THR A 123 21.83 6.59 -6.51
CA THR A 123 23.16 6.84 -7.08
C THR A 123 24.28 6.71 -6.06
N GLU A 124 24.00 6.90 -4.79
CA GLU A 124 24.97 6.72 -3.67
C GLU A 124 25.48 5.29 -3.53
N VAL A 125 24.69 4.31 -3.98
CA VAL A 125 25.01 2.87 -3.90
C VAL A 125 25.04 2.18 -5.26
N GLY A 126 25.24 2.95 -6.32
CA GLY A 126 25.37 2.44 -7.70
C GLY A 126 24.05 2.27 -8.44
N GLY A 127 22.94 2.75 -7.91
CA GLY A 127 21.66 2.85 -8.62
C GLY A 127 21.62 4.04 -9.59
N SER A 128 20.43 4.34 -10.12
CA SER A 128 20.23 5.36 -11.15
C SER A 128 19.42 6.57 -10.71
N LEU A 129 18.79 6.55 -9.53
CA LEU A 129 17.92 7.62 -9.06
C LEU A 129 18.67 8.65 -8.21
N THR A 130 18.39 9.92 -8.48
CA THR A 130 18.82 11.03 -7.60
C THR A 130 17.98 11.08 -6.33
N VAL A 131 18.43 11.85 -5.35
CA VAL A 131 17.70 12.04 -4.09
C VAL A 131 16.31 12.62 -4.34
N GLU A 132 16.19 13.60 -5.24
CA GLU A 132 14.92 14.24 -5.56
C GLU A 132 13.92 13.28 -6.21
N GLN A 133 14.40 12.36 -7.06
CA GLN A 133 13.57 11.31 -7.66
C GLN A 133 13.08 10.33 -6.61
N ILE A 134 13.96 9.91 -5.72
CA ILE A 134 13.62 9.01 -4.60
C ILE A 134 12.60 9.67 -3.67
N ASP A 135 12.80 10.93 -3.31
CA ASP A 135 11.87 11.67 -2.43
C ASP A 135 10.49 11.83 -3.09
N ALA A 136 10.44 12.05 -4.41
CA ALA A 136 9.19 12.17 -5.14
C ALA A 136 8.42 10.84 -5.18
N VAL A 137 9.09 9.71 -5.46
CA VAL A 137 8.46 8.38 -5.41
C VAL A 137 8.09 7.99 -3.98
N THR A 138 8.90 8.35 -2.99
CA THR A 138 8.59 8.14 -1.58
C THR A 138 7.31 8.85 -1.19
N ALA A 139 7.14 10.12 -1.57
CA ALA A 139 5.92 10.87 -1.29
C ALA A 139 4.69 10.22 -1.94
N LEU A 140 4.81 9.77 -3.20
CA LEU A 140 3.75 9.08 -3.92
C LEU A 140 3.31 7.79 -3.21
N VAL A 141 4.26 6.90 -2.90
CA VAL A 141 3.98 5.61 -2.24
C VAL A 141 3.47 5.79 -0.82
N THR A 142 3.99 6.78 -0.08
CA THR A 142 3.49 7.12 1.26
C THR A 142 2.04 7.58 1.19
N GLY A 143 1.69 8.46 0.25
CA GLY A 143 0.31 8.89 0.04
C GLY A 143 -0.63 7.73 -0.26
N TRP A 144 -0.25 6.81 -1.14
CA TRP A 144 -1.02 5.60 -1.44
C TRP A 144 -1.23 4.71 -0.22
N ALA A 145 -0.19 4.52 0.59
CA ALA A 145 -0.26 3.70 1.79
C ALA A 145 -1.15 4.32 2.87
N GLU A 146 -1.06 5.64 3.07
CA GLU A 146 -1.90 6.39 4.02
C GLU A 146 -3.37 6.40 3.61
N GLU A 147 -3.65 6.60 2.31
CA GLU A 147 -5.01 6.50 1.78
C GLU A 147 -5.59 5.11 2.01
N ALA A 148 -4.84 4.05 1.68
CA ALA A 148 -5.25 2.68 1.91
C ALA A 148 -5.49 2.38 3.40
N ALA A 149 -4.66 2.91 4.30
CA ALA A 149 -4.85 2.78 5.74
C ALA A 149 -6.12 3.50 6.21
N SER A 150 -6.41 4.68 5.67
CA SER A 150 -7.63 5.43 5.96
C SER A 150 -8.87 4.66 5.48
N GLN A 151 -8.84 4.14 4.26
CA GLN A 151 -9.91 3.32 3.71
C GLN A 151 -10.11 2.01 4.49
N SER A 152 -9.03 1.40 4.98
CA SER A 152 -9.09 0.17 5.77
C SER A 152 -9.71 0.36 7.16
N GLN A 153 -9.79 1.58 7.65
CA GLN A 153 -10.44 1.92 8.92
C GLN A 153 -11.92 2.35 8.76
N ALA A 154 -12.35 2.62 7.52
CA ALA A 154 -13.74 2.99 7.27
C ALA A 154 -14.66 1.78 7.47
N PRO A 155 -15.85 1.95 8.09
CA PRO A 155 -16.84 0.90 8.18
C PRO A 155 -17.24 0.39 6.79
N VAL A 156 -17.21 -0.93 6.61
CA VAL A 156 -17.53 -1.56 5.32
C VAL A 156 -18.82 -2.35 5.46
N ALA A 157 -19.73 -2.17 4.51
CA ALA A 157 -20.96 -2.96 4.49
C ALA A 157 -20.65 -4.45 4.36
N ASN A 158 -21.32 -5.28 5.17
CA ASN A 158 -21.19 -6.74 5.11
C ASN A 158 -21.93 -7.31 3.89
N THR A 159 -21.39 -7.04 2.71
CA THR A 159 -21.90 -7.47 1.40
C THR A 159 -20.75 -8.01 0.56
N PRO A 160 -21.03 -8.80 -0.50
CA PRO A 160 -19.96 -9.24 -1.41
C PRO A 160 -19.17 -8.08 -2.04
N ALA A 161 -19.83 -6.96 -2.33
CA ALA A 161 -19.17 -5.76 -2.88
C ALA A 161 -18.23 -5.12 -1.84
N GLY A 162 -18.68 -4.96 -0.59
CA GLY A 162 -17.84 -4.49 0.51
C GLY A 162 -16.68 -5.44 0.78
N GLY A 163 -16.91 -6.74 0.76
CA GLY A 163 -15.85 -7.74 0.91
C GLY A 163 -14.82 -7.71 -0.21
N LYS A 164 -15.24 -7.46 -1.47
CA LYS A 164 -14.31 -7.25 -2.59
C LYS A 164 -13.46 -5.98 -2.40
N GLN A 165 -14.05 -4.91 -1.86
CA GLN A 165 -13.30 -3.72 -1.49
C GLN A 165 -12.22 -4.05 -0.45
N VAL A 166 -12.58 -4.80 0.62
CA VAL A 166 -11.63 -5.26 1.64
C VAL A 166 -10.55 -6.16 1.04
N TYR A 167 -10.89 -7.09 0.16
CA TYR A 167 -9.95 -7.94 -0.57
C TYR A 167 -8.84 -7.13 -1.25
N ASN A 168 -9.21 -6.03 -1.89
CA ASN A 168 -8.27 -5.14 -2.56
C ASN A 168 -7.47 -4.28 -1.56
N SER A 169 -8.14 -3.64 -0.59
CA SER A 169 -7.51 -2.69 0.34
C SER A 169 -6.66 -3.36 1.41
N ALA A 170 -7.02 -4.56 1.88
CA ALA A 170 -6.23 -5.31 2.85
C ALA A 170 -4.99 -6.01 2.24
N GLY A 171 -4.80 -5.91 0.92
CA GLY A 171 -3.62 -6.46 0.24
C GLY A 171 -3.71 -7.94 -0.14
N CYS A 172 -4.87 -8.58 -0.01
CA CYS A 172 -5.07 -9.98 -0.42
C CYS A 172 -4.79 -10.18 -1.91
N VAL A 173 -5.13 -9.18 -2.71
CA VAL A 173 -4.92 -9.13 -4.16
C VAL A 173 -3.46 -9.29 -4.57
N SER A 174 -2.51 -8.92 -3.74
CA SER A 174 -1.07 -9.00 -4.02
C SER A 174 -0.58 -10.44 -4.23
N CYS A 175 -1.20 -11.40 -3.53
CA CYS A 175 -0.86 -12.82 -3.63
C CYS A 175 -1.91 -13.59 -4.44
N HIS A 176 -3.19 -13.33 -4.18
CA HIS A 176 -4.28 -14.08 -4.78
C HIS A 176 -4.79 -13.52 -6.11
N GLN A 177 -4.19 -12.44 -6.61
CA GLN A 177 -4.47 -11.72 -7.86
C GLN A 177 -5.86 -11.06 -7.91
N PRO A 178 -6.09 -10.06 -8.78
CA PRO A 178 -7.38 -9.36 -8.88
C PRO A 178 -8.55 -10.24 -9.32
N ASP A 179 -8.27 -11.31 -10.07
CA ASP A 179 -9.21 -12.31 -10.56
C ASP A 179 -9.40 -13.51 -9.62
N LEU A 180 -8.77 -13.47 -8.44
CA LEU A 180 -8.71 -14.56 -7.44
C LEU A 180 -8.02 -15.83 -7.97
N GLY A 181 -7.35 -15.77 -9.12
CA GLY A 181 -6.71 -16.92 -9.75
C GLY A 181 -5.47 -17.45 -9.02
N GLY A 182 -4.88 -16.61 -8.17
CA GLY A 182 -3.62 -16.92 -7.50
C GLY A 182 -2.44 -17.01 -8.46
N VAL A 183 -1.37 -17.63 -8.01
CA VAL A 183 -0.17 -17.93 -8.82
C VAL A 183 0.13 -19.41 -8.69
N PRO A 184 0.04 -20.18 -9.78
CA PRO A 184 0.24 -21.64 -9.74
C PRO A 184 1.56 -22.04 -9.06
N GLY A 185 1.49 -22.94 -8.09
CA GLY A 185 2.64 -23.41 -7.34
C GLY A 185 3.21 -22.45 -6.30
N THR A 186 2.59 -21.26 -6.10
CA THR A 186 3.04 -20.26 -5.13
C THR A 186 1.90 -19.78 -4.24
N TYR A 187 0.82 -19.30 -4.84
CA TYR A 187 -0.35 -18.79 -4.12
C TYR A 187 -1.63 -19.47 -4.65
N PRO A 188 -2.47 -20.05 -3.76
CA PRO A 188 -3.65 -20.78 -4.20
C PRO A 188 -4.69 -19.88 -4.84
N SER A 189 -5.43 -20.43 -5.80
CA SER A 189 -6.63 -19.82 -6.34
C SER A 189 -7.72 -19.75 -5.27
N LEU A 190 -8.45 -18.63 -5.23
CA LEU A 190 -9.62 -18.43 -4.38
C LEU A 190 -10.95 -18.47 -5.16
N GLN A 191 -10.91 -18.81 -6.46
CA GLN A 191 -12.08 -18.76 -7.34
C GLN A 191 -13.18 -19.78 -6.97
N ASN A 192 -12.85 -20.81 -6.19
CA ASN A 192 -13.80 -21.85 -5.77
C ASN A 192 -13.88 -22.05 -4.25
N VAL A 193 -13.30 -21.14 -3.46
CA VAL A 193 -13.24 -21.30 -1.99
C VAL A 193 -14.60 -21.25 -1.28
N GLY A 194 -15.64 -20.81 -1.97
CA GLY A 194 -17.03 -20.89 -1.49
C GLY A 194 -17.66 -22.29 -1.60
N ASN A 195 -17.02 -23.23 -2.33
CA ASN A 195 -17.45 -24.64 -2.44
C ASN A 195 -16.51 -25.57 -1.70
N GLU A 196 -15.21 -25.34 -1.85
CA GLU A 196 -14.18 -26.25 -1.30
C GLU A 196 -12.91 -25.51 -0.95
N ILE A 197 -12.13 -26.07 -0.02
CA ILE A 197 -10.84 -25.53 0.39
C ILE A 197 -9.75 -26.60 0.34
N GLY A 198 -8.49 -26.15 0.36
CA GLY A 198 -7.32 -27.04 0.39
C GLY A 198 -6.92 -27.60 -0.97
N THR A 199 -7.53 -27.11 -2.06
CA THR A 199 -7.09 -27.40 -3.43
C THR A 199 -6.06 -26.38 -3.90
N GLY A 200 -5.08 -26.83 -4.68
CA GLY A 200 -4.06 -25.93 -5.25
C GLY A 200 -3.09 -25.32 -4.24
N LEU A 201 -3.03 -25.83 -3.02
CA LEU A 201 -2.03 -25.41 -2.05
C LEU A 201 -0.65 -25.90 -2.48
N PRO A 202 0.38 -25.03 -2.58
CA PRO A 202 1.73 -25.45 -2.95
C PRO A 202 2.35 -26.43 -1.95
N THR A 203 2.05 -26.22 -0.67
CA THR A 203 2.39 -27.16 0.41
C THR A 203 1.17 -27.26 1.34
N PRO A 204 0.50 -28.42 1.38
CA PRO A 204 -0.62 -28.61 2.30
C PRO A 204 -0.16 -28.46 3.76
N PRO A 205 -0.89 -27.70 4.59
CA PRO A 205 -0.57 -27.58 6.00
C PRO A 205 -0.79 -28.92 6.73
N SER A 206 -0.09 -29.13 7.84
CA SER A 206 -0.20 -30.34 8.65
C SER A 206 -1.62 -30.58 9.14
N GLY A 207 -2.40 -29.52 9.34
CA GLY A 207 -3.80 -29.55 9.75
C GLY A 207 -4.83 -29.60 8.62
N LEU A 208 -4.49 -30.05 7.40
CA LEU A 208 -5.41 -30.04 6.26
C LEU A 208 -6.73 -30.81 6.54
N ALA A 209 -6.67 -31.93 7.27
CA ALA A 209 -7.88 -32.67 7.67
C ALA A 209 -8.77 -31.84 8.60
N LYS A 210 -8.18 -31.16 9.58
CA LYS A 210 -8.87 -30.23 10.46
C LYS A 210 -9.48 -29.05 9.70
N MET A 211 -8.74 -28.47 8.74
CA MET A 211 -9.24 -27.40 7.88
C MET A 211 -10.54 -27.81 7.18
N LYS A 212 -10.53 -28.97 6.51
CA LYS A 212 -11.70 -29.50 5.78
C LYS A 212 -12.88 -29.78 6.72
N ALA A 213 -12.62 -30.32 7.90
CA ALA A 213 -13.65 -30.58 8.90
C ALA A 213 -14.27 -29.28 9.44
N ASP A 214 -13.43 -28.28 9.79
CA ASP A 214 -13.88 -26.98 10.29
C ASP A 214 -14.67 -26.23 9.19
N TYR A 215 -14.21 -26.27 7.95
CA TYR A 215 -14.92 -25.66 6.83
C TYR A 215 -16.29 -26.32 6.58
N ALA A 216 -16.36 -27.64 6.60
CA ALA A 216 -17.61 -28.37 6.42
C ALA A 216 -18.62 -28.10 7.55
N LYS A 217 -18.12 -27.84 8.76
CA LYS A 217 -18.94 -27.51 9.92
C LYS A 217 -19.44 -26.06 9.91
N ASP A 218 -18.54 -25.10 9.68
CA ASP A 218 -18.84 -23.67 9.65
C ASP A 218 -17.80 -22.94 8.79
N PRO A 219 -18.09 -22.68 7.51
CA PRO A 219 -17.18 -21.98 6.62
C PRO A 219 -16.77 -20.58 7.10
N LYS A 220 -17.67 -19.87 7.82
CA LYS A 220 -17.36 -18.51 8.32
C LYS A 220 -16.34 -18.57 9.45
N SER A 221 -16.53 -19.46 10.42
CA SER A 221 -15.57 -19.67 11.49
C SER A 221 -14.24 -20.19 10.96
N PHE A 222 -14.24 -21.07 9.96
CA PHE A 222 -13.02 -21.51 9.29
C PHE A 222 -12.25 -20.33 8.70
N PHE A 223 -12.87 -19.49 7.85
CA PHE A 223 -12.19 -18.34 7.26
C PHE A 223 -11.73 -17.35 8.31
N THR A 224 -12.50 -17.13 9.37
CA THR A 224 -12.08 -16.30 10.49
C THR A 224 -10.76 -16.79 11.08
N ASN A 225 -10.68 -18.07 11.43
CA ASN A 225 -9.50 -18.68 12.04
C ASN A 225 -8.32 -18.73 11.06
N TRP A 226 -8.57 -19.01 9.78
CA TRP A 226 -7.54 -19.04 8.75
C TRP A 226 -6.92 -17.66 8.52
N ILE A 227 -7.75 -16.65 8.33
CA ILE A 227 -7.29 -15.28 8.04
C ILE A 227 -6.62 -14.66 9.27
N ARG A 228 -7.15 -14.91 10.46
CA ARG A 228 -6.57 -14.41 11.71
C ARG A 228 -5.19 -14.99 12.00
N ASP A 229 -5.04 -16.30 11.90
CA ASP A 229 -3.77 -16.97 12.17
C ASP A 229 -3.78 -18.41 11.65
N SER A 230 -3.54 -18.59 10.36
CA SER A 230 -3.47 -19.92 9.73
C SER A 230 -2.31 -20.76 10.27
N THR A 231 -1.21 -20.12 10.63
CA THR A 231 0.02 -20.75 11.13
C THR A 231 -0.24 -21.56 12.41
N ASN A 232 -0.84 -20.93 13.41
CA ASN A 232 -1.11 -21.59 14.68
C ASN A 232 -2.38 -22.46 14.62
N ASN A 233 -3.42 -22.01 13.91
CA ASN A 233 -4.70 -22.73 13.89
C ASN A 233 -4.65 -24.02 13.05
N TYR A 234 -3.81 -24.06 12.01
CA TYR A 234 -3.86 -25.15 11.02
C TYR A 234 -2.50 -25.73 10.60
N ASN A 235 -1.39 -25.19 11.08
CA ASN A 235 -0.06 -25.69 10.70
C ASN A 235 0.93 -25.87 11.85
N GLY A 236 0.42 -26.04 13.08
CA GLY A 236 1.23 -26.35 14.24
C GLY A 236 2.35 -25.34 14.56
N GLY A 237 2.14 -24.07 14.23
CA GLY A 237 3.14 -23.01 14.40
C GLY A 237 4.12 -22.87 13.23
N THR A 238 4.07 -23.75 12.23
CA THR A 238 4.88 -23.63 11.02
C THR A 238 4.23 -22.67 10.02
N ALA A 239 4.98 -21.74 9.46
CA ALA A 239 4.45 -20.74 8.53
C ALA A 239 3.70 -21.39 7.35
N THR A 240 2.48 -20.90 7.08
CA THR A 240 1.64 -21.33 5.96
C THR A 240 1.91 -20.57 4.66
N GLY A 241 2.75 -19.52 4.72
CA GLY A 241 2.93 -18.56 3.63
C GLY A 241 1.88 -17.44 3.60
N MET A 242 0.73 -17.63 4.22
CA MET A 242 -0.27 -16.57 4.40
C MET A 242 0.00 -15.81 5.70
N PRO A 243 0.16 -14.47 5.67
CA PRO A 243 0.37 -13.68 6.88
C PRO A 243 -0.88 -13.68 7.77
N ALA A 244 -0.68 -13.52 9.07
CA ALA A 244 -1.77 -13.32 10.03
C ALA A 244 -2.34 -11.89 9.91
N PHE A 245 -3.66 -11.76 9.97
CA PHE A 245 -4.39 -10.48 9.97
C PHE A 245 -5.09 -10.28 11.32
N PRO A 246 -4.40 -9.75 12.34
CA PRO A 246 -5.02 -9.44 13.63
C PRO A 246 -6.08 -8.32 13.49
N GLU A 247 -6.94 -8.16 14.47
CA GLU A 247 -8.01 -7.15 14.44
C GLU A 247 -7.50 -5.72 14.25
N SER A 248 -6.30 -5.44 14.74
CA SER A 248 -5.62 -4.14 14.55
C SER A 248 -5.24 -3.82 13.09
N SER A 249 -5.17 -4.83 12.21
CA SER A 249 -4.86 -4.68 10.79
C SER A 249 -6.04 -4.97 9.87
N LEU A 250 -6.98 -5.77 10.31
CA LEU A 250 -8.23 -6.10 9.61
C LEU A 250 -9.37 -6.13 10.65
N PRO A 251 -10.11 -5.03 10.85
CA PRO A 251 -11.24 -4.94 11.77
C PRO A 251 -12.28 -6.05 11.55
N ASN A 252 -13.04 -6.41 12.59
CA ASN A 252 -13.98 -7.53 12.53
C ASN A 252 -15.10 -7.33 11.51
N ASP A 253 -15.62 -6.12 11.35
CA ASP A 253 -16.63 -5.79 10.33
C ASP A 253 -16.08 -6.03 8.92
N GLN A 254 -14.85 -5.61 8.65
CA GLN A 254 -14.18 -5.84 7.38
C GLN A 254 -13.88 -7.32 7.13
N LEU A 255 -13.42 -8.05 8.16
CA LEU A 255 -13.23 -9.49 8.05
C LEU A 255 -14.55 -10.20 7.70
N GLN A 256 -15.67 -9.83 8.31
CA GLN A 256 -16.96 -10.41 7.98
C GLN A 256 -17.41 -10.09 6.55
N ALA A 257 -17.19 -8.87 6.07
CA ALA A 257 -17.45 -8.50 4.68
C ALA A 257 -16.58 -9.32 3.72
N LEU A 258 -15.28 -9.45 4.01
CA LEU A 258 -14.35 -10.26 3.23
C LEU A 258 -14.81 -11.72 3.15
N ILE A 259 -15.18 -12.32 4.29
CA ILE A 259 -15.68 -13.70 4.33
C ILE A 259 -16.96 -13.83 3.50
N THR A 260 -17.88 -12.87 3.59
CA THR A 260 -19.09 -12.84 2.77
C THR A 260 -18.76 -12.85 1.28
N PHE A 261 -17.76 -12.08 0.85
CA PHE A 261 -17.28 -12.09 -0.53
C PHE A 261 -16.66 -13.44 -0.92
N LEU A 262 -15.76 -13.99 -0.10
CA LEU A 262 -15.09 -15.27 -0.39
C LEU A 262 -16.09 -16.41 -0.55
N LEU A 263 -17.13 -16.46 0.28
CA LEU A 263 -18.19 -17.47 0.20
C LEU A 263 -19.04 -17.41 -1.07
N THR A 264 -18.99 -16.30 -1.82
CA THR A 264 -19.63 -16.20 -3.15
C THR A 264 -18.77 -16.76 -4.28
N GLN A 265 -17.50 -17.08 -4.04
CA GLN A 265 -16.57 -17.59 -5.05
C GLN A 265 -16.80 -19.10 -5.25
N LYS A 266 -17.67 -19.44 -6.19
CA LYS A 266 -18.18 -20.81 -6.47
C LYS A 266 -18.06 -21.12 -7.96
N LYS A 267 -16.83 -21.11 -8.46
CA LYS A 267 -16.55 -21.35 -9.87
C LYS A 267 -16.52 -22.85 -10.19
#